data_2488e6502d6dac4f7960b286c9929b2f
#
_entry.id   2488e6502d6dac4f7960b286c9929b2f
#
_cell.length_a   1.000
_cell.length_b   1.000
_cell.length_c   1.000
_cell.angle_alpha   90.00
_cell.angle_beta   90.00
_cell.angle_gamma   90.00
#
_symmetry.space_group_name_H-M   'P 1'
#
loop_
_entity.id
_entity.type
_entity.pdbx_description
1 polymer ?
#
loop_
_entity_poly.entity_id
_entity_poly.type
_entity_poly.pdbx_seq_one_letter_code
_entity_poly.pdbx_strand_id
1 'polypeptide(L)'
;MFRLLGKQRGKTVAVADIGSGSVGIAILATTSKGPANVVVAEHAMLPLEERTPEANLSGILGKLDEGAQKALTAYAERSGTHSTHVSRAYAVVRAPWTRSKTMRAEHAFDADTRIERSMISALAKQALEEDKDLDHTKIFEASVVRVELNGYPTARPEGKHAKHIAVSVLLSESDGSVRSGVTETLSRVFACPPPMMRSGTRALLTVLKENDVLKKYCFVVDIGAQATSLVTIRKDVATDIVHVPEGSSTILKRIAGEKMPEETLTMMRMLAHGQCERDACEAITQAIARAETDLVRMFGEAMAKMATSRRLPNDLLLFAPQDMADWLVQFFSRIDFAQFTITTRPFSPRVESGKGLTGTLTFASGADANSDLSIASALVNIEGI
;
A
#
# COMPACT_ATOMS: atom_id res chain seq x y z
N MET A 1 48.41 11.14 -15.98
CA MET A 1 47.84 9.97 -15.28
C MET A 1 46.37 10.23 -14.96
N PHE A 2 45.48 10.01 -15.93
CA PHE A 2 44.05 10.25 -15.73
C PHE A 2 43.46 9.06 -14.98
N ARG A 3 43.06 9.28 -13.71
CA ARG A 3 42.23 8.33 -12.95
C ARG A 3 40.83 8.38 -13.60
N LEU A 4 40.51 7.38 -14.39
CA LEU A 4 39.13 7.05 -14.76
C LEU A 4 38.39 6.74 -13.46
N LEU A 5 37.62 7.73 -12.97
CA LEU A 5 36.60 7.52 -11.97
C LEU A 5 35.60 6.53 -12.59
N GLY A 6 35.73 5.26 -12.23
CA GLY A 6 34.75 4.24 -12.58
C GLY A 6 33.39 4.71 -12.04
N LYS A 7 32.46 5.07 -12.96
CA LYS A 7 31.06 5.23 -12.61
C LYS A 7 30.65 3.96 -11.89
N GLN A 8 30.39 4.05 -10.57
CA GLN A 8 29.70 2.98 -9.87
C GLN A 8 28.40 2.73 -10.66
N ARG A 9 28.34 1.63 -11.39
CA ARG A 9 27.13 1.23 -12.12
C ARG A 9 26.06 1.03 -11.06
N GLY A 10 25.05 1.88 -11.05
CA GLY A 10 23.85 1.68 -10.26
C GLY A 10 23.24 0.32 -10.60
N LYS A 11 22.60 -0.30 -9.64
CA LYS A 11 21.84 -1.54 -9.86
C LYS A 11 20.54 -1.21 -10.57
N THR A 12 20.15 -2.05 -11.52
CA THR A 12 18.83 -2.00 -12.16
C THR A 12 17.90 -2.95 -11.43
N VAL A 13 16.76 -2.46 -11.01
CA VAL A 13 15.78 -3.19 -10.20
C VAL A 13 14.40 -3.06 -10.84
N ALA A 14 13.67 -4.17 -11.00
CA ALA A 14 12.26 -4.14 -11.37
C ALA A 14 11.38 -4.07 -10.12
N VAL A 15 10.32 -3.29 -10.20
CA VAL A 15 9.32 -3.18 -9.14
C VAL A 15 7.95 -3.42 -9.73
N ALA A 16 7.19 -4.35 -9.15
CA ALA A 16 5.80 -4.59 -9.49
C ALA A 16 4.91 -4.14 -8.33
N ASP A 17 3.88 -3.36 -8.60
CA ASP A 17 2.77 -3.07 -7.71
C ASP A 17 1.55 -3.87 -8.18
N ILE A 18 0.98 -4.70 -7.33
CA ILE A 18 -0.03 -5.69 -7.69
C ILE A 18 -1.29 -5.44 -6.86
N GLY A 19 -2.24 -4.75 -7.48
CA GLY A 19 -3.58 -4.55 -6.96
C GLY A 19 -4.58 -5.58 -7.50
N SER A 20 -5.84 -5.44 -7.11
CA SER A 20 -6.93 -6.31 -7.59
C SER A 20 -7.60 -5.82 -8.88
N GLY A 21 -7.35 -4.60 -9.29
CA GLY A 21 -7.88 -4.00 -10.52
C GLY A 21 -6.80 -3.48 -11.46
N SER A 22 -5.55 -3.46 -11.02
CA SER A 22 -4.44 -2.93 -11.81
C SER A 22 -3.11 -3.52 -11.41
N VAL A 23 -2.16 -3.43 -12.33
CA VAL A 23 -0.75 -3.76 -12.12
C VAL A 23 0.10 -2.61 -12.59
N GLY A 24 1.07 -2.19 -11.78
CA GLY A 24 2.11 -1.25 -12.14
C GLY A 24 3.47 -1.93 -12.21
N ILE A 25 4.29 -1.59 -13.21
CA ILE A 25 5.66 -2.08 -13.33
C ILE A 25 6.59 -0.89 -13.53
N ALA A 26 7.64 -0.81 -12.71
CA ALA A 26 8.70 0.17 -12.89
C ALA A 26 10.07 -0.51 -13.01
N ILE A 27 10.96 0.07 -13.80
CA ILE A 27 12.38 -0.28 -13.80
C ILE A 27 13.14 0.91 -13.24
N LEU A 28 13.87 0.67 -12.16
CA LEU A 28 14.61 1.67 -11.41
C LEU A 28 16.10 1.53 -11.64
N ALA A 29 16.77 2.67 -11.80
CA ALA A 29 18.21 2.78 -11.62
C ALA A 29 18.49 3.29 -10.20
N THR A 30 19.08 2.43 -9.36
CA THR A 30 19.40 2.77 -7.97
C THR A 30 20.88 3.13 -7.84
N THR A 31 21.19 4.06 -6.96
CA THR A 31 22.55 4.44 -6.60
C THR A 31 22.78 4.21 -5.11
N SER A 32 24.03 4.08 -4.69
CA SER A 32 24.36 3.87 -3.26
C SER A 32 24.00 5.06 -2.36
N LYS A 33 23.74 6.23 -2.94
CA LYS A 33 23.36 7.46 -2.23
C LYS A 33 22.47 8.30 -3.13
N GLY A 34 21.29 8.63 -2.64
CA GLY A 34 20.33 9.51 -3.32
C GLY A 34 19.05 8.83 -3.79
N PRO A 35 18.15 9.58 -4.42
CA PRO A 35 16.88 9.05 -4.90
C PRO A 35 17.08 8.04 -6.02
N ALA A 36 16.24 7.00 -6.04
CA ALA A 36 16.17 6.08 -7.16
C ALA A 36 15.53 6.78 -8.36
N ASN A 37 16.07 6.50 -9.56
CA ASN A 37 15.52 7.05 -10.80
C ASN A 37 14.59 6.01 -11.45
N VAL A 38 13.31 6.34 -11.59
CA VAL A 38 12.33 5.57 -12.36
C VAL A 38 12.62 5.79 -13.84
N VAL A 39 13.23 4.82 -14.50
CA VAL A 39 13.60 4.89 -15.91
C VAL A 39 12.40 4.58 -16.80
N VAL A 40 11.62 3.57 -16.42
CA VAL A 40 10.40 3.12 -17.11
C VAL A 40 9.30 2.92 -16.08
N ALA A 41 8.09 3.30 -16.44
CA ALA A 41 6.88 2.96 -15.69
C ALA A 41 5.80 2.53 -16.69
N GLU A 42 5.20 1.37 -16.43
CA GLU A 42 4.08 0.80 -17.18
C GLU A 42 2.92 0.55 -16.22
N HIS A 43 1.71 0.77 -16.68
CA HIS A 43 0.51 0.56 -15.90
C HIS A 43 -0.57 -0.11 -16.74
N ALA A 44 -1.14 -1.19 -16.23
CA ALA A 44 -2.21 -1.92 -16.89
C ALA A 44 -3.40 -2.08 -15.93
N MET A 45 -4.60 -1.83 -16.43
CA MET A 45 -5.85 -1.98 -15.68
C MET A 45 -6.63 -3.20 -16.20
N LEU A 46 -7.33 -3.86 -15.31
CA LEU A 46 -8.39 -4.78 -15.69
C LEU A 46 -9.66 -4.01 -16.01
N PRO A 47 -10.44 -4.45 -17.01
CA PRO A 47 -11.79 -3.93 -17.25
C PRO A 47 -12.68 -4.08 -16.01
N LEU A 48 -13.68 -3.20 -15.88
CA LEU A 48 -14.61 -3.18 -14.74
C LEU A 48 -15.71 -4.27 -14.85
N GLU A 49 -15.35 -5.46 -15.27
CA GLU A 49 -16.24 -6.61 -15.35
C GLU A 49 -16.36 -7.37 -14.03
N GLU A 50 -17.44 -8.11 -13.86
CA GLU A 50 -17.55 -9.04 -12.75
C GLU A 50 -16.70 -10.30 -13.02
N ARG A 51 -15.91 -10.71 -12.03
CA ARG A 51 -15.05 -11.89 -12.12
C ARG A 51 -15.08 -12.67 -10.82
N THR A 52 -14.96 -14.00 -10.93
CA THR A 52 -14.64 -14.81 -9.76
C THR A 52 -13.24 -14.45 -9.24
N PRO A 53 -12.92 -14.74 -7.98
CA PRO A 53 -11.57 -14.49 -7.43
C PRO A 53 -10.46 -15.11 -8.27
N GLU A 54 -10.65 -16.33 -8.78
CA GLU A 54 -9.68 -17.06 -9.61
C GLU A 54 -9.51 -16.41 -10.98
N ALA A 55 -10.60 -16.01 -11.63
CA ALA A 55 -10.55 -15.30 -12.91
C ALA A 55 -9.90 -13.93 -12.76
N ASN A 56 -10.14 -13.26 -11.62
CA ASN A 56 -9.50 -11.97 -11.33
C ASN A 56 -8.00 -12.14 -11.13
N LEU A 57 -7.56 -13.16 -10.37
CA LEU A 57 -6.14 -13.46 -10.20
C LEU A 57 -5.46 -13.79 -11.53
N SER A 58 -6.10 -14.65 -12.35
CA SER A 58 -5.59 -14.98 -13.69
C SER A 58 -5.45 -13.73 -14.57
N GLY A 59 -6.42 -12.83 -14.54
CA GLY A 59 -6.38 -11.55 -15.25
C GLY A 59 -5.25 -10.66 -14.79
N ILE A 60 -5.05 -10.53 -13.47
CA ILE A 60 -3.95 -9.75 -12.87
C ILE A 60 -2.58 -10.34 -13.26
N LEU A 61 -2.40 -11.66 -13.18
CA LEU A 61 -1.15 -12.31 -13.58
C LEU A 61 -0.86 -12.15 -15.08
N GLY A 62 -1.90 -12.20 -15.93
CA GLY A 62 -1.77 -11.88 -17.36
C GLY A 62 -1.33 -10.44 -17.59
N LYS A 63 -1.89 -9.47 -16.85
CA LYS A 63 -1.49 -8.07 -16.92
C LYS A 63 -0.09 -7.82 -16.35
N LEU A 64 0.31 -8.58 -15.33
CA LEU A 64 1.66 -8.56 -14.80
C LEU A 64 2.69 -9.01 -15.86
N ASP A 65 2.40 -10.09 -16.56
CA ASP A 65 3.26 -10.60 -17.62
C ASP A 65 3.39 -9.61 -18.78
N GLU A 66 2.27 -9.12 -19.29
CA GLU A 66 2.21 -8.12 -20.36
C GLU A 66 2.97 -6.84 -19.97
N GLY A 67 2.70 -6.29 -18.79
CA GLY A 67 3.33 -5.08 -18.29
C GLY A 67 4.84 -5.24 -18.07
N ALA A 68 5.26 -6.38 -17.53
CA ALA A 68 6.68 -6.67 -17.30
C ALA A 68 7.46 -6.78 -18.63
N GLN A 69 6.89 -7.43 -19.65
CA GLN A 69 7.49 -7.51 -20.97
C GLN A 69 7.59 -6.14 -21.65
N LYS A 70 6.53 -5.33 -21.59
CA LYS A 70 6.53 -3.94 -22.10
C LYS A 70 7.59 -3.09 -21.42
N ALA A 71 7.66 -3.15 -20.09
CA ALA A 71 8.65 -2.39 -19.32
C ALA A 71 10.09 -2.79 -19.68
N LEU A 72 10.35 -4.08 -19.87
CA LEU A 72 11.67 -4.58 -20.26
C LEU A 72 12.06 -4.09 -21.66
N THR A 73 11.12 -4.12 -22.63
CA THR A 73 11.32 -3.61 -23.99
C THR A 73 11.59 -2.11 -23.98
N ALA A 74 10.77 -1.32 -23.31
CA ALA A 74 10.95 0.12 -23.18
C ALA A 74 12.27 0.50 -22.50
N TYR A 75 12.71 -0.31 -21.53
CA TYR A 75 14.00 -0.13 -20.87
C TYR A 75 15.16 -0.39 -21.83
N ALA A 76 15.09 -1.44 -22.66
CA ALA A 76 16.10 -1.74 -23.68
C ALA A 76 16.26 -0.58 -24.69
N GLU A 77 15.14 -0.06 -25.17
CA GLU A 77 15.11 1.07 -26.11
C GLU A 77 15.73 2.35 -25.51
N ARG A 78 15.40 2.68 -24.26
CA ARG A 78 15.92 3.87 -23.56
C ARG A 78 17.38 3.76 -23.16
N SER A 79 17.84 2.59 -22.78
CA SER A 79 19.20 2.38 -22.31
C SER A 79 20.25 2.36 -23.43
N GLY A 80 19.83 2.20 -24.68
CA GLY A 80 20.74 2.13 -25.87
C GLY A 80 21.74 0.96 -25.79
N THR A 81 21.57 0.07 -24.82
CA THR A 81 22.43 -1.10 -24.59
C THR A 81 21.62 -2.36 -24.81
N HIS A 82 22.20 -3.35 -25.50
CA HIS A 82 21.60 -4.70 -25.61
C HIS A 82 21.55 -5.46 -24.27
N SER A 83 22.05 -4.86 -23.19
CA SER A 83 22.03 -5.45 -21.85
C SER A 83 20.81 -4.94 -21.06
N THR A 84 19.74 -5.70 -21.09
CA THR A 84 18.49 -5.49 -20.32
C THR A 84 18.55 -6.16 -18.94
N HIS A 85 19.73 -6.30 -18.36
CA HIS A 85 19.91 -7.04 -17.13
C HIS A 85 19.27 -6.31 -15.93
N VAL A 86 18.20 -6.90 -15.41
CA VAL A 86 17.58 -6.54 -14.14
C VAL A 86 18.21 -7.42 -13.06
N SER A 87 18.87 -6.80 -12.08
CA SER A 87 19.60 -7.54 -11.05
C SER A 87 18.70 -8.22 -10.02
N ARG A 88 17.52 -7.63 -9.76
CA ARG A 88 16.51 -8.10 -8.81
C ARG A 88 15.13 -7.59 -9.17
N ALA A 89 14.11 -8.32 -8.73
CA ALA A 89 12.71 -7.88 -8.76
C ALA A 89 12.15 -7.72 -7.35
N TYR A 90 11.22 -6.80 -7.21
CA TYR A 90 10.40 -6.56 -6.03
C TYR A 90 8.94 -6.62 -6.41
N ALA A 91 8.11 -7.14 -5.51
CA ALA A 91 6.67 -7.14 -5.68
C ALA A 91 6.00 -6.60 -4.43
N VAL A 92 5.21 -5.56 -4.59
CA VAL A 92 4.30 -5.06 -3.56
C VAL A 92 2.91 -5.61 -3.87
N VAL A 93 2.35 -6.41 -2.97
CA VAL A 93 1.05 -7.06 -3.14
C VAL A 93 0.04 -6.41 -2.20
N ARG A 94 -1.08 -5.92 -2.76
CA ARG A 94 -2.09 -5.16 -2.03
C ARG A 94 -3.30 -6.01 -1.66
N ALA A 95 -4.18 -5.45 -0.82
CA ALA A 95 -5.49 -6.05 -0.55
C ALA A 95 -6.32 -6.14 -1.85
N PRO A 96 -7.16 -7.19 -1.98
CA PRO A 96 -7.46 -8.25 -1.04
C PRO A 96 -6.47 -9.42 -1.04
N TRP A 97 -5.42 -9.38 -1.89
CA TRP A 97 -4.43 -10.46 -2.03
C TRP A 97 -3.57 -10.66 -0.78
N THR A 98 -3.49 -9.61 0.06
CA THR A 98 -2.76 -9.66 1.34
C THR A 98 -3.65 -9.20 2.47
N ARG A 99 -3.43 -9.80 3.64
CA ARG A 99 -3.99 -9.36 4.91
C ARG A 99 -2.86 -9.11 5.89
N SER A 100 -2.90 -7.97 6.55
CA SER A 100 -1.84 -7.55 7.47
C SER A 100 -2.38 -7.29 8.86
N LYS A 101 -1.55 -7.51 9.89
CA LYS A 101 -1.85 -7.25 11.30
C LYS A 101 -0.58 -6.83 12.02
N THR A 102 -0.71 -5.93 12.98
CA THR A 102 0.39 -5.59 13.90
C THR A 102 0.23 -6.33 15.20
N MET A 103 1.26 -7.07 15.58
CA MET A 103 1.38 -7.74 16.87
C MET A 103 2.43 -7.05 17.73
N ARG A 104 2.30 -7.15 19.07
CA ARG A 104 3.24 -6.56 20.01
C ARG A 104 3.60 -7.58 21.08
N ALA A 105 4.90 -7.83 21.23
CA ALA A 105 5.45 -8.61 22.32
C ALA A 105 6.35 -7.72 23.19
N GLU A 106 6.40 -8.01 24.49
CA GLU A 106 7.20 -7.24 25.45
C GLU A 106 7.83 -8.13 26.51
N HIS A 107 8.94 -7.66 27.04
CA HIS A 107 9.66 -8.34 28.11
C HIS A 107 10.21 -7.34 29.13
N ALA A 108 10.06 -7.66 30.42
CA ALA A 108 10.66 -6.91 31.52
C ALA A 108 11.86 -7.70 32.08
N PHE A 109 12.95 -7.01 32.32
CA PHE A 109 14.16 -7.57 32.90
C PHE A 109 14.26 -7.20 34.39
N ASP A 110 14.80 -8.11 35.20
CA ASP A 110 15.03 -7.86 36.65
C ASP A 110 16.06 -6.75 36.89
N ALA A 111 17.01 -6.58 35.98
CA ALA A 111 18.04 -5.57 36.04
C ALA A 111 18.18 -4.80 34.73
N ASP A 112 18.89 -3.68 34.78
CA ASP A 112 19.26 -2.90 33.59
C ASP A 112 20.10 -3.76 32.62
N THR A 113 19.50 -4.18 31.51
CA THR A 113 20.05 -5.20 30.60
C THR A 113 20.45 -4.59 29.29
N ARG A 114 21.61 -4.97 28.77
CA ARG A 114 22.07 -4.59 27.44
C ARG A 114 21.23 -5.29 26.37
N ILE A 115 20.61 -4.53 25.49
CA ILE A 115 19.75 -5.05 24.44
C ILE A 115 20.57 -5.59 23.28
N GLU A 116 20.30 -6.85 22.93
CA GLU A 116 20.92 -7.55 21.82
C GLU A 116 19.92 -7.80 20.70
N ARG A 117 20.43 -7.97 19.48
CA ARG A 117 19.60 -8.30 18.31
C ARG A 117 18.81 -9.62 18.47
N SER A 118 19.41 -10.59 19.14
CA SER A 118 18.79 -11.87 19.51
C SER A 118 17.50 -11.69 20.31
N MET A 119 17.48 -10.75 21.28
CA MET A 119 16.31 -10.46 22.11
C MET A 119 15.19 -9.86 21.28
N ILE A 120 15.50 -8.94 20.35
CA ILE A 120 14.52 -8.35 19.43
C ILE A 120 13.94 -9.42 18.53
N SER A 121 14.79 -10.32 18.00
CA SER A 121 14.36 -11.42 17.14
C SER A 121 13.49 -12.43 17.90
N ALA A 122 13.80 -12.73 19.16
CA ALA A 122 13.03 -13.62 20.00
C ALA A 122 11.62 -13.06 20.28
N LEU A 123 11.51 -11.75 20.60
CA LEU A 123 10.21 -11.08 20.79
C LEU A 123 9.43 -10.99 19.48
N ALA A 124 10.10 -10.77 18.35
CA ALA A 124 9.41 -10.79 17.06
C ALA A 124 8.85 -12.17 16.73
N LYS A 125 9.57 -13.24 17.06
CA LYS A 125 9.10 -14.62 16.92
C LYS A 125 7.95 -14.92 17.89
N GLN A 126 8.04 -14.49 19.13
CA GLN A 126 6.96 -14.61 20.10
C GLN A 126 5.68 -13.93 19.60
N ALA A 127 5.79 -12.68 19.08
CA ALA A 127 4.65 -11.96 18.50
C ALA A 127 3.99 -12.72 17.35
N LEU A 128 4.79 -13.41 16.52
CA LEU A 128 4.29 -14.27 15.45
C LEU A 128 3.58 -15.51 16.01
N GLU A 129 4.15 -16.18 17.00
CA GLU A 129 3.59 -17.40 17.60
C GLU A 129 2.30 -17.12 18.39
N GLU A 130 2.15 -15.95 18.99
CA GLU A 130 0.96 -15.54 19.72
C GLU A 130 -0.22 -15.12 18.82
N ASP A 131 0.03 -14.86 17.54
CA ASP A 131 -1.04 -14.55 16.61
C ASP A 131 -1.89 -15.79 16.31
N LYS A 132 -3.23 -15.61 16.37
CA LYS A 132 -4.22 -16.68 16.13
C LYS A 132 -5.17 -16.36 14.96
N ASP A 133 -5.01 -15.19 14.34
CA ASP A 133 -5.96 -14.70 13.34
C ASP A 133 -5.45 -14.91 11.90
N LEU A 134 -4.10 -14.92 11.70
CA LEU A 134 -3.48 -15.16 10.42
C LEU A 134 -3.14 -16.65 10.25
N ASP A 135 -3.21 -17.13 9.03
CA ASP A 135 -2.74 -18.46 8.68
C ASP A 135 -1.20 -18.46 8.58
N HIS A 136 -0.54 -19.00 9.59
CA HIS A 136 0.92 -19.01 9.69
C HIS A 136 1.61 -19.66 8.47
N THR A 137 0.94 -20.59 7.78
CA THR A 137 1.49 -21.21 6.55
C THR A 137 1.49 -20.26 5.36
N LYS A 138 0.68 -19.22 5.41
CA LYS A 138 0.55 -18.19 4.37
C LYS A 138 1.35 -16.92 4.68
N ILE A 139 1.94 -16.79 5.87
CA ILE A 139 2.74 -15.62 6.22
C ILE A 139 3.99 -15.57 5.33
N PHE A 140 4.16 -14.46 4.63
CA PHE A 140 5.32 -14.20 3.78
C PHE A 140 6.16 -13.03 4.27
N GLU A 141 5.63 -12.24 5.20
CA GLU A 141 6.29 -11.08 5.77
C GLU A 141 6.06 -11.00 7.28
N ALA A 142 7.17 -10.87 8.03
CA ALA A 142 7.18 -10.54 9.45
C ALA A 142 8.26 -9.47 9.67
N SER A 143 7.83 -8.24 9.94
CA SER A 143 8.72 -7.07 9.95
C SER A 143 8.63 -6.31 11.26
N VAL A 144 9.76 -6.16 11.94
CA VAL A 144 9.84 -5.27 13.11
C VAL A 144 9.65 -3.82 12.64
N VAL A 145 8.53 -3.21 13.03
CA VAL A 145 8.19 -1.84 12.66
C VAL A 145 8.50 -0.83 13.77
N ARG A 146 8.66 -1.30 15.01
CA ARG A 146 9.03 -0.46 16.15
C ARG A 146 9.66 -1.27 17.28
N VAL A 147 10.67 -0.70 17.90
CA VAL A 147 11.23 -1.14 19.18
C VAL A 147 11.10 0.00 20.19
N GLU A 148 10.61 -0.33 21.38
CA GLU A 148 10.53 0.59 22.52
C GLU A 148 11.41 0.08 23.65
N LEU A 149 12.22 0.97 24.24
CA LEU A 149 13.00 0.72 25.43
C LEU A 149 12.49 1.60 26.57
N ASN A 150 12.08 0.99 27.68
CA ASN A 150 11.47 1.69 28.82
C ASN A 150 10.27 2.58 28.39
N GLY A 151 9.48 2.13 27.39
CA GLY A 151 8.33 2.85 26.85
C GLY A 151 8.65 3.93 25.79
N TYR A 152 9.93 4.14 25.46
CA TYR A 152 10.35 5.13 24.46
C TYR A 152 10.77 4.48 23.15
N PRO A 153 10.30 5.00 22.00
CA PRO A 153 10.68 4.48 20.68
C PRO A 153 12.18 4.69 20.44
N THR A 154 12.81 3.68 19.90
CA THR A 154 14.25 3.65 19.73
C THR A 154 14.62 3.12 18.35
N ALA A 155 15.19 3.98 17.49
CA ALA A 155 15.58 3.58 16.12
C ALA A 155 16.79 2.63 16.10
N ARG A 156 17.71 2.76 17.07
CA ARG A 156 18.91 1.91 17.22
C ARG A 156 18.92 1.32 18.62
N PRO A 157 18.16 0.25 18.87
CA PRO A 157 18.04 -0.35 20.20
C PRO A 157 19.26 -1.18 20.60
N GLU A 158 19.96 -1.78 19.63
CA GLU A 158 21.11 -2.65 19.91
C GLU A 158 22.22 -1.93 20.68
N GLY A 159 22.74 -2.58 21.72
CA GLY A 159 23.80 -2.05 22.59
C GLY A 159 23.33 -1.06 23.66
N LYS A 160 22.07 -0.58 23.61
CA LYS A 160 21.50 0.26 24.68
C LYS A 160 21.07 -0.59 25.88
N HIS A 161 20.90 0.04 27.02
CA HIS A 161 20.46 -0.58 28.26
C HIS A 161 19.00 -0.25 28.54
N ALA A 162 18.23 -1.22 29.02
CA ALA A 162 16.83 -1.05 29.42
C ALA A 162 16.38 -2.11 30.40
N LYS A 163 15.37 -1.76 31.23
CA LYS A 163 14.64 -2.71 32.07
C LYS A 163 13.38 -3.27 31.41
N HIS A 164 12.95 -2.65 30.32
CA HIS A 164 11.78 -3.08 29.57
C HIS A 164 11.99 -2.89 28.09
N ILE A 165 11.65 -3.91 27.31
CA ILE A 165 11.66 -3.87 25.84
C ILE A 165 10.28 -4.28 25.32
N ALA A 166 9.80 -3.55 24.29
CA ALA A 166 8.63 -3.96 23.53
C ALA A 166 8.94 -3.88 22.03
N VAL A 167 8.46 -4.87 21.30
CA VAL A 167 8.66 -4.98 19.83
C VAL A 167 7.30 -5.06 19.18
N SER A 168 7.05 -4.17 18.21
CA SER A 168 5.87 -4.25 17.34
C SER A 168 6.28 -4.83 16.00
N VAL A 169 5.54 -5.83 15.54
CA VAL A 169 5.80 -6.60 14.32
C VAL A 169 4.59 -6.49 13.40
N LEU A 170 4.82 -6.07 12.17
CA LEU A 170 3.83 -6.18 11.10
C LEU A 170 3.94 -7.57 10.49
N LEU A 171 2.88 -8.33 10.59
CA LEU A 171 2.71 -9.64 9.96
C LEU A 171 1.83 -9.49 8.72
N SER A 172 2.17 -10.16 7.63
CA SER A 172 1.35 -10.16 6.42
C SER A 172 1.29 -11.56 5.82
N GLU A 173 0.07 -12.00 5.49
CA GLU A 173 -0.19 -13.27 4.80
C GLU A 173 -0.70 -13.02 3.37
N SER A 174 -0.50 -13.99 2.50
CA SER A 174 -1.03 -14.03 1.14
C SER A 174 -1.20 -15.47 0.67
N ASP A 175 -2.20 -15.71 -0.17
CA ASP A 175 -2.40 -17.05 -0.73
C ASP A 175 -1.21 -17.52 -1.57
N GLY A 176 -0.94 -18.83 -1.52
CA GLY A 176 0.18 -19.46 -2.24
C GLY A 176 0.07 -19.26 -3.75
N SER A 177 -1.13 -19.31 -4.32
CA SER A 177 -1.38 -19.08 -5.74
C SER A 177 -0.98 -17.67 -6.21
N VAL A 178 -1.24 -16.64 -5.41
CA VAL A 178 -0.81 -15.26 -5.69
C VAL A 178 0.72 -15.19 -5.64
N ARG A 179 1.33 -15.71 -4.57
CA ARG A 179 2.78 -15.66 -4.39
C ARG A 179 3.54 -16.43 -5.48
N SER A 180 3.08 -17.64 -5.81
CA SER A 180 3.72 -18.47 -6.85
C SER A 180 3.57 -17.83 -8.23
N GLY A 181 2.37 -17.37 -8.60
CA GLY A 181 2.13 -16.73 -9.89
C GLY A 181 2.95 -15.46 -10.09
N VAL A 182 3.04 -14.59 -9.07
CA VAL A 182 3.88 -13.39 -9.10
C VAL A 182 5.36 -13.75 -9.21
N THR A 183 5.81 -14.72 -8.41
CA THR A 183 7.21 -15.17 -8.42
C THR A 183 7.61 -15.74 -9.78
N GLU A 184 6.81 -16.64 -10.32
CA GLU A 184 7.05 -17.25 -11.62
C GLU A 184 7.11 -16.21 -12.75
N THR A 185 6.13 -15.32 -12.80
CA THR A 185 6.05 -14.28 -13.83
C THR A 185 7.27 -13.37 -13.82
N LEU A 186 7.58 -12.77 -12.66
CA LEU A 186 8.68 -11.80 -12.56
C LEU A 186 10.06 -12.46 -12.75
N SER A 187 10.27 -13.66 -12.19
CA SER A 187 11.55 -14.38 -12.36
C SER A 187 11.79 -14.77 -13.82
N ARG A 188 10.74 -15.21 -14.53
CA ARG A 188 10.80 -15.59 -15.92
C ARG A 188 11.06 -14.39 -16.84
N VAL A 189 10.29 -13.32 -16.69
CA VAL A 189 10.39 -12.14 -17.59
C VAL A 189 11.70 -11.40 -17.40
N PHE A 190 12.12 -11.18 -16.16
CA PHE A 190 13.35 -10.44 -15.87
C PHE A 190 14.61 -11.31 -15.78
N ALA A 191 14.49 -12.63 -15.92
CA ALA A 191 15.59 -13.58 -15.78
C ALA A 191 16.42 -13.32 -14.49
N CYS A 192 15.74 -13.07 -13.37
CA CYS A 192 16.35 -12.74 -12.09
C CYS A 192 15.90 -13.70 -10.98
N PRO A 193 16.59 -13.73 -9.82
CA PRO A 193 16.15 -14.50 -8.66
C PRO A 193 14.71 -14.17 -8.24
N PRO A 194 14.06 -15.05 -7.46
CA PRO A 194 12.72 -14.81 -6.96
C PRO A 194 12.55 -13.41 -6.36
N PRO A 195 11.44 -12.71 -6.65
CA PRO A 195 11.24 -11.34 -6.21
C PRO A 195 11.15 -11.25 -4.69
N MET A 196 11.65 -10.17 -4.12
CA MET A 196 11.36 -9.82 -2.74
C MET A 196 9.93 -9.29 -2.66
N MET A 197 9.07 -10.00 -1.92
CA MET A 197 7.67 -9.61 -1.77
C MET A 197 7.45 -8.79 -0.51
N ARG A 198 6.59 -7.77 -0.61
CA ARG A 198 6.14 -6.91 0.48
C ARG A 198 4.65 -6.70 0.40
N SER A 199 4.02 -6.50 1.54
CA SER A 199 2.60 -6.09 1.57
C SER A 199 2.45 -4.60 1.21
N GLY A 200 1.33 -4.26 0.57
CA GLY A 200 0.97 -2.86 0.29
C GLY A 200 0.90 -2.02 1.56
N THR A 201 0.40 -2.60 2.66
CA THR A 201 0.36 -1.94 3.97
C THR A 201 1.76 -1.56 4.44
N ARG A 202 2.75 -2.48 4.36
CA ARG A 202 4.14 -2.15 4.72
C ARG A 202 4.69 -1.05 3.83
N ALA A 203 4.50 -1.17 2.52
CA ALA A 203 5.01 -0.19 1.56
C ALA A 203 4.47 1.21 1.88
N LEU A 204 3.16 1.32 2.04
CA LEU A 204 2.49 2.57 2.36
C LEU A 204 3.03 3.18 3.67
N LEU A 205 3.01 2.42 4.76
CA LEU A 205 3.42 2.93 6.07
C LEU A 205 4.90 3.33 6.12
N THR A 206 5.77 2.55 5.47
CA THR A 206 7.21 2.84 5.43
C THR A 206 7.49 4.13 4.67
N VAL A 207 6.90 4.27 3.49
CA VAL A 207 7.11 5.44 2.63
C VAL A 207 6.53 6.71 3.23
N LEU A 208 5.33 6.64 3.81
CA LEU A 208 4.71 7.79 4.46
C LEU A 208 5.49 8.25 5.69
N LYS A 209 6.04 7.31 6.45
CA LYS A 209 6.87 7.62 7.61
C LYS A 209 8.18 8.29 7.21
N GLU A 210 8.87 7.78 6.20
CA GLU A 210 10.15 8.30 5.74
C GLU A 210 10.04 9.71 5.14
N ASN A 211 8.87 10.03 4.57
CA ASN A 211 8.60 11.35 3.98
C ASN A 211 7.87 12.31 4.95
N ASP A 212 7.82 12.01 6.25
CA ASP A 212 7.16 12.82 7.29
C ASP A 212 5.67 13.15 7.01
N VAL A 213 5.00 12.33 6.19
CA VAL A 213 3.57 12.50 5.86
C VAL A 213 2.69 11.97 6.97
N LEU A 214 3.15 10.91 7.66
CA LEU A 214 2.40 10.33 8.77
C LEU A 214 2.45 11.23 10.00
N LYS A 215 1.27 11.66 10.45
CA LYS A 215 1.14 12.23 11.79
C LYS A 215 1.20 11.11 12.84
N LYS A 216 1.68 11.45 14.03
CA LYS A 216 1.72 10.50 15.18
C LYS A 216 0.39 9.83 15.50
N TYR A 217 -0.69 10.48 15.12
CA TYR A 217 -2.08 10.02 15.29
C TYR A 217 -2.83 10.39 14.03
N CYS A 218 -3.14 9.41 13.19
CA CYS A 218 -3.99 9.58 12.01
C CYS A 218 -4.70 8.27 11.68
N PHE A 219 -5.76 8.39 10.91
CA PHE A 219 -6.49 7.29 10.33
C PHE A 219 -6.20 7.26 8.85
N VAL A 220 -5.70 6.15 8.34
CA VAL A 220 -5.35 5.97 6.92
C VAL A 220 -6.40 5.11 6.26
N VAL A 221 -6.91 5.57 5.13
CA VAL A 221 -7.87 4.87 4.26
C VAL A 221 -7.21 4.72 2.89
N ASP A 222 -6.92 3.48 2.51
CA ASP A 222 -6.29 3.13 1.23
C ASP A 222 -7.29 2.36 0.38
N ILE A 223 -7.83 3.02 -0.65
CA ILE A 223 -8.90 2.52 -1.53
C ILE A 223 -8.28 1.79 -2.72
N GLY A 224 -8.21 0.47 -2.64
CA GLY A 224 -7.89 -0.38 -3.80
C GLY A 224 -9.09 -0.56 -4.73
N ALA A 225 -8.98 -1.45 -5.73
CA ALA A 225 -10.09 -1.71 -6.67
C ALA A 225 -11.23 -2.53 -6.02
N GLN A 226 -10.93 -3.61 -5.32
CA GLN A 226 -11.92 -4.52 -4.73
C GLN A 226 -11.96 -4.50 -3.20
N ALA A 227 -10.99 -3.85 -2.57
CA ALA A 227 -10.93 -3.77 -1.12
C ALA A 227 -10.33 -2.43 -0.68
N THR A 228 -10.71 -2.00 0.51
CA THR A 228 -10.15 -0.83 1.21
C THR A 228 -9.41 -1.27 2.45
N SER A 229 -8.21 -0.77 2.64
CA SER A 229 -7.45 -0.96 3.88
C SER A 229 -7.67 0.22 4.82
N LEU A 230 -8.17 -0.04 6.00
CA LEU A 230 -8.33 0.91 7.09
C LEU A 230 -7.21 0.70 8.11
N VAL A 231 -6.41 1.73 8.37
CA VAL A 231 -5.25 1.62 9.27
C VAL A 231 -5.27 2.75 10.30
N THR A 232 -5.24 2.39 11.58
CA THR A 232 -5.09 3.37 12.67
C THR A 232 -3.62 3.52 13.01
N ILE A 233 -3.11 4.75 12.92
CA ILE A 233 -1.76 5.10 13.35
C ILE A 233 -1.81 5.73 14.73
N ARG A 234 -1.03 5.19 15.66
CA ARG A 234 -0.85 5.74 17.01
C ARG A 234 0.63 5.73 17.38
N LYS A 235 1.15 6.91 17.71
CA LYS A 235 2.58 7.06 18.05
C LYS A 235 3.49 6.48 16.95
N ASP A 236 3.21 6.79 15.70
CA ASP A 236 3.96 6.36 14.50
C ASP A 236 3.95 4.83 14.22
N VAL A 237 2.99 4.11 14.78
CA VAL A 237 2.79 2.67 14.54
C VAL A 237 1.37 2.40 14.09
N ALA A 238 1.20 1.51 13.11
CA ALA A 238 -0.09 0.93 12.80
C ALA A 238 -0.53 0.04 13.97
N THR A 239 -1.62 0.40 14.65
CA THR A 239 -2.15 -0.36 15.79
C THR A 239 -3.26 -1.30 15.38
N ASP A 240 -4.10 -0.87 14.47
CA ASP A 240 -5.24 -1.64 13.98
C ASP A 240 -5.27 -1.57 12.46
N ILE A 241 -5.47 -2.71 11.82
CA ILE A 241 -5.58 -2.85 10.38
C ILE A 241 -6.81 -3.70 10.09
N VAL A 242 -7.74 -3.16 9.30
CA VAL A 242 -8.95 -3.86 8.87
C VAL A 242 -9.12 -3.67 7.38
N HIS A 243 -9.54 -4.73 6.68
CA HIS A 243 -9.86 -4.67 5.26
C HIS A 243 -11.38 -4.75 5.09
N VAL A 244 -11.93 -3.79 4.35
CA VAL A 244 -13.33 -3.77 3.93
C VAL A 244 -13.39 -4.34 2.51
N PRO A 245 -14.29 -5.30 2.19
CA PRO A 245 -14.38 -5.89 0.85
C PRO A 245 -15.14 -4.96 -0.12
N GLU A 246 -14.82 -3.69 -0.05
CA GLU A 246 -15.30 -2.63 -0.94
C GLU A 246 -14.12 -1.75 -1.34
N GLY A 247 -13.98 -1.54 -2.63
CA GLY A 247 -12.97 -0.67 -3.21
C GLY A 247 -13.57 0.15 -4.34
N SER A 248 -12.75 0.88 -5.07
CA SER A 248 -13.23 1.82 -6.10
C SER A 248 -14.08 1.14 -7.17
N SER A 249 -13.72 -0.04 -7.63
CA SER A 249 -14.47 -0.77 -8.65
C SER A 249 -15.79 -1.36 -8.12
N THR A 250 -15.79 -1.90 -6.89
CA THR A 250 -17.01 -2.46 -6.28
C THR A 250 -17.99 -1.36 -5.88
N ILE A 251 -17.48 -0.26 -5.33
CA ILE A 251 -18.27 0.95 -5.03
C ILE A 251 -18.92 1.49 -6.32
N LEU A 252 -18.13 1.63 -7.38
CA LEU A 252 -18.63 2.14 -8.66
C LEU A 252 -19.72 1.23 -9.25
N LYS A 253 -19.54 -0.09 -9.20
CA LYS A 253 -20.57 -1.05 -9.63
C LYS A 253 -21.85 -0.94 -8.81
N ARG A 254 -21.73 -0.74 -7.49
CA ARG A 254 -22.88 -0.54 -6.60
C ARG A 254 -23.65 0.73 -6.95
N ILE A 255 -22.96 1.83 -7.27
CA ILE A 255 -23.59 3.08 -7.72
C ILE A 255 -24.23 2.88 -9.09
N ALA A 256 -23.56 2.18 -10.01
CA ALA A 256 -24.04 1.92 -11.36
C ALA A 256 -25.34 1.07 -11.38
N GLY A 257 -25.47 0.10 -10.47
CA GLY A 257 -26.56 -0.86 -10.48
C GLY A 257 -26.56 -1.66 -11.78
N GLU A 258 -27.61 -1.49 -12.58
CA GLU A 258 -27.76 -2.15 -13.90
C GLU A 258 -27.05 -1.40 -15.05
N LYS A 259 -26.54 -0.17 -14.78
CA LYS A 259 -25.82 0.63 -15.78
C LYS A 259 -24.36 0.19 -15.91
N MET A 260 -23.72 0.69 -16.97
CA MET A 260 -22.29 0.45 -17.16
C MET A 260 -21.46 1.26 -16.14
N PRO A 261 -20.50 0.64 -15.44
CA PRO A 261 -19.70 1.35 -14.46
C PRO A 261 -18.90 2.51 -15.05
N GLU A 262 -18.42 2.41 -16.29
CA GLU A 262 -17.66 3.43 -17.00
C GLU A 262 -18.52 4.68 -17.28
N GLU A 263 -19.76 4.48 -17.68
CA GLU A 263 -20.72 5.58 -17.87
C GLU A 263 -21.03 6.26 -16.54
N THR A 264 -21.22 5.46 -15.49
CA THR A 264 -21.45 5.95 -14.12
C THR A 264 -20.28 6.80 -13.64
N LEU A 265 -19.04 6.35 -13.86
CA LEU A 265 -17.84 7.12 -13.50
C LEU A 265 -17.78 8.46 -14.26
N THR A 266 -18.15 8.44 -15.55
CA THR A 266 -18.24 9.65 -16.37
C THR A 266 -19.28 10.62 -15.80
N MET A 267 -20.45 10.11 -15.41
CA MET A 267 -21.50 10.93 -14.79
C MET A 267 -21.08 11.50 -13.44
N MET A 268 -20.35 10.73 -12.62
CA MET A 268 -19.80 11.23 -11.35
C MET A 268 -18.79 12.36 -11.58
N ARG A 269 -17.92 12.25 -12.59
CA ARG A 269 -17.02 13.35 -12.98
C ARG A 269 -17.76 14.60 -13.43
N MET A 270 -18.77 14.44 -14.28
CA MET A 270 -19.60 15.54 -14.74
C MET A 270 -20.33 16.22 -13.58
N LEU A 271 -20.85 15.43 -12.63
CA LEU A 271 -21.50 15.96 -11.42
C LEU A 271 -20.51 16.76 -10.57
N ALA A 272 -19.30 16.24 -10.33
CA ALA A 272 -18.25 16.90 -9.55
C ALA A 272 -17.83 18.26 -10.16
N HIS A 273 -17.85 18.35 -11.51
CA HIS A 273 -17.52 19.59 -12.23
C HIS A 273 -18.72 20.49 -12.54
N GLY A 274 -19.94 20.11 -12.13
CA GLY A 274 -21.16 20.88 -12.42
C GLY A 274 -21.52 20.93 -13.91
N GLN A 275 -21.12 19.89 -14.68
CA GLN A 275 -21.23 19.84 -16.14
C GLN A 275 -22.36 18.90 -16.64
N CYS A 276 -23.10 18.25 -15.75
CA CYS A 276 -24.18 17.36 -16.18
C CYS A 276 -25.52 18.11 -16.35
N GLU A 277 -26.37 17.61 -17.24
CA GLU A 277 -27.75 18.08 -17.38
C GLU A 277 -28.57 17.76 -16.13
N ARG A 278 -29.60 18.57 -15.85
CA ARG A 278 -30.37 18.51 -14.60
C ARG A 278 -30.88 17.09 -14.29
N ASP A 279 -31.55 16.46 -15.23
CA ASP A 279 -32.14 15.13 -15.02
C ASP A 279 -31.07 14.06 -14.82
N ALA A 280 -29.92 14.17 -15.51
CA ALA A 280 -28.79 13.29 -15.37
C ALA A 280 -28.08 13.49 -14.03
N CYS A 281 -27.94 14.75 -13.54
CA CYS A 281 -27.43 15.06 -12.23
C CYS A 281 -28.32 14.50 -11.12
N GLU A 282 -29.63 14.64 -11.24
CA GLU A 282 -30.57 14.08 -10.27
C GLU A 282 -30.50 12.56 -10.21
N ALA A 283 -30.44 11.92 -11.38
CA ALA A 283 -30.35 10.44 -11.48
C ALA A 283 -29.06 9.89 -10.83
N ILE A 284 -27.90 10.49 -11.12
CA ILE A 284 -26.63 10.04 -10.51
C ILE A 284 -26.58 10.33 -9.01
N THR A 285 -27.09 11.47 -8.57
CA THR A 285 -27.17 11.84 -7.14
C THR A 285 -28.02 10.82 -6.37
N GLN A 286 -29.17 10.43 -6.93
CA GLN A 286 -30.02 9.39 -6.33
C GLN A 286 -29.35 8.01 -6.30
N ALA A 287 -28.59 7.65 -7.35
CA ALA A 287 -27.85 6.39 -7.41
C ALA A 287 -26.76 6.36 -6.34
N ILE A 288 -26.02 7.45 -6.18
CA ILE A 288 -25.01 7.62 -5.11
C ILE A 288 -25.68 7.50 -3.73
N ALA A 289 -26.76 8.22 -3.46
CA ALA A 289 -27.45 8.19 -2.18
C ALA A 289 -27.96 6.79 -1.78
N ARG A 290 -28.43 6.01 -2.75
CA ARG A 290 -28.82 4.60 -2.52
C ARG A 290 -27.63 3.73 -2.13
N ALA A 291 -26.52 3.85 -2.86
CA ALA A 291 -25.31 3.08 -2.59
C ALA A 291 -24.66 3.47 -1.25
N GLU A 292 -24.69 4.76 -0.90
CA GLU A 292 -24.13 5.27 0.35
C GLU A 292 -24.73 4.64 1.60
N THR A 293 -26.01 4.26 1.60
CA THR A 293 -26.65 3.62 2.74
C THR A 293 -25.95 2.32 3.13
N ASP A 294 -25.66 1.46 2.15
CA ASP A 294 -24.94 0.21 2.38
C ASP A 294 -23.46 0.46 2.72
N LEU A 295 -22.82 1.40 2.02
CA LEU A 295 -21.42 1.75 2.25
C LEU A 295 -21.19 2.30 3.65
N VAL A 296 -22.07 3.20 4.14
CA VAL A 296 -22.02 3.72 5.52
C VAL A 296 -22.12 2.58 6.52
N ARG A 297 -22.99 1.61 6.29
CA ARG A 297 -23.10 0.44 7.17
C ARG A 297 -21.81 -0.39 7.14
N MET A 298 -21.28 -0.74 5.97
CA MET A 298 -20.10 -1.60 5.84
C MET A 298 -18.83 -0.95 6.41
N PHE A 299 -18.56 0.30 6.07
CA PHE A 299 -17.45 1.06 6.63
C PHE A 299 -17.65 1.34 8.13
N GLY A 300 -18.88 1.63 8.54
CA GLY A 300 -19.25 1.84 9.94
C GLY A 300 -19.01 0.60 10.80
N GLU A 301 -19.37 -0.59 10.35
CA GLU A 301 -19.09 -1.86 11.03
C GLU A 301 -17.58 -2.10 11.20
N ALA A 302 -16.79 -1.82 10.15
CA ALA A 302 -15.35 -1.93 10.20
C ALA A 302 -14.73 -0.92 11.19
N MET A 303 -15.17 0.33 11.15
CA MET A 303 -14.72 1.38 12.07
C MET A 303 -15.15 1.10 13.52
N ALA A 304 -16.35 0.58 13.74
CA ALA A 304 -16.82 0.16 15.06
C ALA A 304 -15.90 -0.91 15.67
N LYS A 305 -15.50 -1.90 14.85
CA LYS A 305 -14.56 -2.95 15.25
C LYS A 305 -13.21 -2.37 15.69
N MET A 306 -12.68 -1.42 14.93
CA MET A 306 -11.43 -0.73 15.23
C MET A 306 -11.54 0.19 16.46
N ALA A 307 -12.71 0.81 16.66
CA ALA A 307 -12.96 1.75 17.75
C ALA A 307 -13.27 1.05 19.09
N THR A 308 -13.35 -0.29 19.14
CA THR A 308 -13.73 -1.06 20.34
C THR A 308 -12.79 -0.81 21.52
N SER A 309 -11.48 -0.76 21.26
CA SER A 309 -10.49 -0.50 22.31
C SER A 309 -10.20 0.98 22.50
N ARG A 310 -10.18 1.75 21.42
CA ARG A 310 -9.87 3.19 21.42
C ARG A 310 -10.47 3.86 20.19
N ARG A 311 -11.10 5.01 20.39
CA ARG A 311 -11.68 5.81 19.29
C ARG A 311 -10.64 6.20 18.25
N LEU A 312 -11.07 6.37 17.00
CA LEU A 312 -10.22 6.67 15.85
C LEU A 312 -9.77 8.14 15.83
N PRO A 313 -8.55 8.44 15.36
CA PRO A 313 -8.12 9.81 15.12
C PRO A 313 -9.03 10.54 14.11
N ASN A 314 -9.25 11.85 14.30
CA ASN A 314 -10.07 12.62 13.36
C ASN A 314 -9.34 12.96 12.05
N ASP A 315 -8.01 13.12 12.11
CA ASP A 315 -7.20 13.33 10.90
C ASP A 315 -7.23 12.05 10.06
N LEU A 316 -7.79 12.14 8.85
CA LEU A 316 -7.89 11.03 7.91
C LEU A 316 -7.01 11.31 6.70
N LEU A 317 -6.14 10.35 6.40
CA LEU A 317 -5.30 10.34 5.22
C LEU A 317 -5.93 9.39 4.18
N LEU A 318 -6.34 9.92 3.03
CA LEU A 318 -7.07 9.19 2.01
C LEU A 318 -6.20 8.96 0.78
N PHE A 319 -5.99 7.67 0.44
CA PHE A 319 -5.45 7.21 -0.83
C PHE A 319 -6.62 6.67 -1.65
N ALA A 320 -6.86 7.27 -2.80
CA ALA A 320 -7.98 6.91 -3.66
C ALA A 320 -7.67 7.24 -5.12
N PRO A 321 -8.35 6.58 -6.08
CA PRO A 321 -8.34 7.01 -7.47
C PRO A 321 -8.83 8.47 -7.61
N GLN A 322 -8.11 9.24 -8.40
CA GLN A 322 -8.36 10.68 -8.56
C GLN A 322 -9.82 10.98 -8.94
N ASP A 323 -10.40 10.15 -9.81
CA ASP A 323 -11.76 10.32 -10.31
C ASP A 323 -12.86 10.19 -9.24
N MET A 324 -12.56 9.56 -8.12
CA MET A 324 -13.50 9.35 -7.01
C MET A 324 -13.10 10.11 -5.74
N ALA A 325 -11.95 10.79 -5.75
CA ALA A 325 -11.38 11.39 -4.55
C ALA A 325 -12.31 12.43 -3.90
N ASP A 326 -12.90 13.33 -4.68
CA ASP A 326 -13.78 14.39 -4.16
C ASP A 326 -15.04 13.82 -3.50
N TRP A 327 -15.65 12.82 -4.12
CA TRP A 327 -16.80 12.13 -3.53
C TRP A 327 -16.41 11.37 -2.26
N LEU A 328 -15.27 10.65 -2.26
CA LEU A 328 -14.79 9.92 -1.09
C LEU A 328 -14.43 10.86 0.08
N VAL A 329 -13.90 12.05 -0.19
CA VAL A 329 -13.70 13.08 0.83
C VAL A 329 -15.02 13.45 1.49
N GLN A 330 -16.06 13.70 0.69
CA GLN A 330 -17.40 14.01 1.20
C GLN A 330 -17.98 12.82 1.98
N PHE A 331 -17.88 11.61 1.43
CA PHE A 331 -18.35 10.38 2.05
C PHE A 331 -17.75 10.16 3.45
N PHE A 332 -16.40 10.24 3.59
CA PHE A 332 -15.75 10.05 4.89
C PHE A 332 -15.91 11.24 5.83
N SER A 333 -16.32 12.42 5.35
CA SER A 333 -16.65 13.59 6.18
C SER A 333 -18.07 13.54 6.76
N ARG A 334 -18.85 12.48 6.50
CA ARG A 334 -20.23 12.36 7.00
C ARG A 334 -20.29 12.28 8.51
N ILE A 335 -21.36 12.85 9.05
CA ILE A 335 -21.64 12.81 10.50
C ILE A 335 -21.84 11.39 11.04
N ASP A 336 -22.26 10.46 10.17
CA ASP A 336 -22.46 9.03 10.50
C ASP A 336 -21.21 8.41 11.13
N PHE A 337 -20.02 8.84 10.71
CA PHE A 337 -18.74 8.31 11.21
C PHE A 337 -18.20 9.04 12.43
N ALA A 338 -18.77 10.19 12.80
CA ALA A 338 -18.30 11.00 13.94
C ALA A 338 -18.34 10.23 15.27
N GLN A 339 -19.27 9.30 15.44
CA GLN A 339 -19.38 8.46 16.62
C GLN A 339 -18.14 7.57 16.89
N PHE A 340 -17.34 7.28 15.88
CA PHE A 340 -16.14 6.47 16.02
C PHE A 340 -14.88 7.29 16.34
N THR A 341 -14.93 8.61 16.18
CA THR A 341 -13.77 9.49 16.34
C THR A 341 -13.52 9.93 17.79
N ILE A 342 -12.28 10.32 18.10
CA ILE A 342 -11.88 10.78 19.44
C ILE A 342 -12.70 11.99 19.90
N THR A 343 -12.97 12.94 18.99
CA THR A 343 -13.64 14.19 19.34
C THR A 343 -15.15 14.17 19.09
N THR A 344 -15.71 13.04 18.63
CA THR A 344 -17.10 12.92 18.18
C THR A 344 -17.49 13.95 17.09
N ARG A 345 -16.50 14.39 16.32
CA ARG A 345 -16.66 15.23 15.12
C ARG A 345 -16.38 14.41 13.87
N PRO A 346 -16.88 14.77 12.70
CA PRO A 346 -16.54 14.12 11.46
C PRO A 346 -15.02 13.99 11.24
N PHE A 347 -14.61 13.03 10.42
CA PHE A 347 -13.24 13.00 9.96
C PHE A 347 -12.89 14.23 9.15
N SER A 348 -11.62 14.57 9.13
CA SER A 348 -11.03 15.61 8.26
C SER A 348 -10.16 14.92 7.20
N PRO A 349 -10.75 14.46 6.07
CA PRO A 349 -10.02 13.75 5.06
C PRO A 349 -9.06 14.69 4.32
N ARG A 350 -7.84 14.18 4.07
CA ARG A 350 -6.84 14.78 3.22
C ARG A 350 -6.43 13.75 2.18
N VAL A 351 -6.63 14.07 0.90
CA VAL A 351 -6.20 13.21 -0.20
C VAL A 351 -4.70 13.30 -0.36
N GLU A 352 -4.05 12.15 -0.41
CA GLU A 352 -2.63 12.05 -0.69
C GLU A 352 -2.40 11.44 -2.08
N SER A 353 -1.48 12.06 -2.79
CA SER A 353 -0.98 11.57 -4.07
C SER A 353 0.51 11.27 -3.94
N GLY A 354 1.02 10.35 -4.77
CA GLY A 354 2.45 10.01 -4.79
C GLY A 354 3.41 11.18 -5.07
N LYS A 355 2.89 12.39 -5.34
CA LYS A 355 3.69 13.59 -5.64
C LYS A 355 4.54 14.09 -4.46
N GLY A 356 4.19 13.73 -3.22
CA GLY A 356 4.97 14.06 -2.01
C GLY A 356 6.26 13.25 -1.84
N LEU A 357 6.54 12.27 -2.71
CA LEU A 357 7.67 11.34 -2.61
C LEU A 357 8.96 11.83 -3.29
N THR A 358 9.04 13.12 -3.57
CA THR A 358 10.15 13.73 -4.36
C THR A 358 11.53 13.58 -3.74
N GLY A 359 11.63 13.33 -2.44
CA GLY A 359 12.92 13.09 -1.77
C GLY A 359 13.51 11.69 -2.02
N THR A 360 12.68 10.72 -2.40
CA THR A 360 13.06 9.31 -2.55
C THR A 360 13.11 8.82 -4.00
N LEU A 361 12.45 9.54 -4.92
CA LEU A 361 12.36 9.18 -6.34
C LEU A 361 12.63 10.36 -7.25
N THR A 362 13.21 10.06 -8.42
CA THR A 362 13.22 10.90 -9.61
C THR A 362 12.65 10.13 -10.79
N PHE A 363 12.14 10.83 -11.79
CA PHE A 363 11.51 10.21 -12.95
C PHE A 363 12.21 10.65 -14.23
N ALA A 364 12.55 9.68 -15.08
CA ALA A 364 13.01 9.98 -16.44
C ALA A 364 11.87 10.58 -17.26
N SER A 365 12.21 11.31 -18.32
CA SER A 365 11.20 11.87 -19.24
C SER A 365 10.29 10.79 -19.79
N GLY A 366 8.96 10.98 -19.66
CA GLY A 366 7.95 10.03 -20.09
C GLY A 366 7.83 8.77 -19.22
N ALA A 367 8.45 8.74 -18.05
CA ALA A 367 8.14 7.74 -17.02
C ALA A 367 7.12 8.37 -16.06
N ASP A 368 5.85 7.94 -16.15
CA ASP A 368 4.77 8.41 -15.28
C ASP A 368 4.24 7.23 -14.46
N ALA A 369 4.43 7.32 -13.15
CA ALA A 369 3.97 6.30 -12.22
C ALA A 369 2.78 6.84 -11.40
N ASN A 370 1.73 6.06 -11.28
CA ASN A 370 0.63 6.38 -10.37
C ASN A 370 1.11 6.33 -8.90
N SER A 371 0.25 6.73 -7.96
CA SER A 371 0.57 6.76 -6.52
C SER A 371 1.07 5.41 -6.02
N ASP A 372 0.42 4.33 -6.41
CA ASP A 372 0.70 2.97 -5.92
C ASP A 372 2.08 2.49 -6.38
N LEU A 373 2.37 2.63 -7.67
CA LEU A 373 3.67 2.28 -8.24
C LEU A 373 4.79 3.19 -7.69
N SER A 374 4.48 4.47 -7.44
CA SER A 374 5.41 5.41 -6.79
C SER A 374 5.74 4.98 -5.37
N ILE A 375 4.74 4.56 -4.58
CA ILE A 375 4.95 4.03 -3.22
C ILE A 375 5.77 2.74 -3.27
N ALA A 376 5.45 1.80 -4.16
CA ALA A 376 6.21 0.57 -4.32
C ALA A 376 7.67 0.84 -4.71
N SER A 377 7.91 1.79 -5.62
CA SER A 377 9.24 2.20 -6.07
C SER A 377 10.04 2.91 -4.96
N ALA A 378 9.38 3.78 -4.19
CA ALA A 378 9.99 4.47 -3.05
C ALA A 378 10.42 3.51 -1.94
N LEU A 379 9.60 2.48 -1.65
CA LEU A 379 9.96 1.45 -0.68
C LEU A 379 11.29 0.78 -1.04
N VAL A 380 11.48 0.42 -2.31
CA VAL A 380 12.71 -0.22 -2.79
C VAL A 380 13.94 0.65 -2.54
N ASN A 381 13.83 1.96 -2.74
CA ASN A 381 14.90 2.91 -2.44
C ASN A 381 15.19 3.03 -0.94
N ILE A 382 14.13 3.05 -0.11
CA ILE A 382 14.24 3.17 1.36
C ILE A 382 14.87 1.89 1.97
N GLU A 383 14.54 0.71 1.48
CA GLU A 383 15.10 -0.56 1.97
C GLU A 383 16.58 -0.74 1.61
N GLY A 384 17.18 0.14 0.81
CA GLY A 384 18.63 0.24 0.64
C GLY A 384 19.24 -0.91 -0.15
N ILE A 385 18.81 -1.10 -1.38
CA ILE A 385 19.22 -2.23 -2.22
C ILE A 385 20.41 -1.88 -3.11
#